data_fb6827555d5c4bfde11595fee5eca5e4
#
_entry.id   fb6827555d5c4bfde11595fee5eca5e4
#
_cell.length_a   1.000
_cell.length_b   1.000
_cell.length_c   1.000
_cell.angle_alpha   90.00
_cell.angle_beta   90.00
_cell.angle_gamma   90.00
#
_symmetry.space_group_name_H-M   'P 1'
#
loop_
_entity.id
_entity.type
_entity.pdbx_description
1 polymer ?
#
loop_
_entity_poly.entity_id
_entity_poly.type
_entity_poly.pdbx_seq_one_letter_code
_entity_poly.pdbx_strand_id
1 'polypeptide(L)'
;KSYGSRMVVKEVHLAVGAGEVVGLLGPNGAGKTTTFYMVVGLIRADAGTILIDGQPVHGLPIHRRSRLGLSYLPQEASIFRKLTVEENVRAVLELQLDERGRAQKKGVIDAQLARLLHELGIEKLHDSPAPALSGGERRRVEIARALATQPRFILLDEPFAGIDPIAVIEIQRIIGYLRQRGIGVLITDHNVRETLGICDRAYIISDGQVLAEGTPQQIVDHAEVRKVYLGEHFRM
;
A
#
# COMPACT_ATOMS: atom_id res chain seq x y z
N LYS A 1 -1.83 9.55 18.78
CA LYS A 1 -0.94 10.54 18.16
C LYS A 1 -1.50 11.93 18.33
N SER A 2 -0.71 12.84 18.89
CA SER A 2 -1.10 14.23 19.07
C SER A 2 -0.17 15.17 18.30
N TYR A 3 -0.71 16.30 17.87
CA TYR A 3 0.02 17.44 17.32
C TYR A 3 -0.35 18.69 18.14
N GLY A 4 0.59 19.17 18.95
CA GLY A 4 0.30 20.21 19.95
C GLY A 4 -0.77 19.71 20.94
N SER A 5 -1.84 20.50 21.12
CA SER A 5 -2.98 20.14 21.99
C SER A 5 -4.00 19.23 21.34
N ARG A 6 -3.93 18.98 20.00
CA ARG A 6 -4.90 18.20 19.26
C ARG A 6 -4.49 16.73 19.18
N MET A 7 -5.26 15.84 19.77
CA MET A 7 -5.14 14.40 19.59
C MET A 7 -5.84 13.99 18.29
N VAL A 8 -5.08 13.54 17.30
CA VAL A 8 -5.56 13.19 15.95
C VAL A 8 -5.86 11.70 15.83
N VAL A 9 -5.06 10.87 16.47
CA VAL A 9 -5.33 9.42 16.61
C VAL A 9 -5.38 9.12 18.10
N LYS A 10 -6.54 8.66 18.54
CA LYS A 10 -6.84 8.42 19.97
C LYS A 10 -6.59 6.96 20.30
N GLU A 11 -7.40 6.09 19.73
CA GLU A 11 -7.33 4.65 19.92
C GLU A 11 -7.75 3.95 18.62
N VAL A 12 -6.77 3.42 17.89
CA VAL A 12 -6.99 2.72 16.63
C VAL A 12 -6.35 1.34 16.72
N HIS A 13 -7.18 0.32 16.54
CA HIS A 13 -6.75 -1.06 16.38
C HIS A 13 -7.06 -1.50 14.96
N LEU A 14 -6.08 -2.01 14.26
CA LEU A 14 -6.25 -2.61 12.94
C LEU A 14 -5.28 -3.77 12.74
N ALA A 15 -5.67 -4.72 11.91
CA ALA A 15 -4.84 -5.84 11.52
C ALA A 15 -4.98 -6.09 10.01
N VAL A 16 -3.95 -6.65 9.40
CA VAL A 16 -3.93 -7.07 8.00
C VAL A 16 -3.33 -8.48 7.96
N GLY A 17 -4.07 -9.43 7.43
CA GLY A 17 -3.61 -10.80 7.25
C GLY A 17 -2.78 -10.98 5.97
N ALA A 18 -2.02 -12.08 5.89
CA ALA A 18 -1.34 -12.46 4.66
C ALA A 18 -2.38 -12.77 3.57
N GLY A 19 -2.19 -12.19 2.37
CA GLY A 19 -3.15 -12.34 1.26
C GLY A 19 -4.52 -11.70 1.52
N GLU A 20 -4.63 -10.80 2.48
CA GLU A 20 -5.83 -10.03 2.77
C GLU A 20 -5.72 -8.61 2.22
N VAL A 21 -6.79 -8.08 1.65
CA VAL A 21 -6.91 -6.68 1.23
C VAL A 21 -7.79 -5.94 2.22
N VAL A 22 -7.22 -4.96 2.91
CA VAL A 22 -7.89 -4.18 3.96
C VAL A 22 -7.96 -2.71 3.58
N GLY A 23 -9.16 -2.13 3.65
CA GLY A 23 -9.39 -0.70 3.46
C GLY A 23 -9.31 0.08 4.77
N LEU A 24 -8.63 1.22 4.77
CA LEU A 24 -8.62 2.19 5.85
C LEU A 24 -9.32 3.46 5.39
N LEU A 25 -10.60 3.59 5.71
CA LEU A 25 -11.51 4.59 5.17
C LEU A 25 -12.05 5.52 6.26
N GLY A 26 -12.74 6.58 5.86
CA GLY A 26 -13.38 7.53 6.77
C GLY A 26 -13.32 8.97 6.27
N PRO A 27 -13.99 9.92 6.90
CA PRO A 27 -14.04 11.31 6.47
C PRO A 27 -12.67 12.01 6.54
N ASN A 28 -12.59 13.19 5.91
CA ASN A 28 -11.39 14.03 5.99
C ASN A 28 -11.11 14.46 7.44
N GLY A 29 -9.83 14.43 7.82
CA GLY A 29 -9.41 14.78 9.18
C GLY A 29 -9.65 13.70 10.25
N ALA A 30 -10.20 12.53 9.88
CA ALA A 30 -10.48 11.43 10.80
C ALA A 30 -9.23 10.75 11.41
N GLY A 31 -8.04 11.02 10.88
CA GLY A 31 -6.79 10.42 11.34
C GLY A 31 -6.24 9.28 10.47
N LYS A 32 -6.87 8.97 9.32
CA LYS A 32 -6.44 7.89 8.39
C LYS A 32 -4.98 8.00 8.00
N THR A 33 -4.60 9.10 7.35
CA THR A 33 -3.23 9.35 6.86
C THR A 33 -2.21 9.30 7.99
N THR A 34 -2.56 9.86 9.15
CA THR A 34 -1.69 9.81 10.34
C THR A 34 -1.49 8.36 10.81
N THR A 35 -2.57 7.57 10.91
CA THR A 35 -2.50 6.15 11.26
C THR A 35 -1.67 5.38 10.25
N PHE A 36 -1.95 5.57 8.98
CA PHE A 36 -1.24 4.94 7.88
C PHE A 36 0.27 5.25 7.92
N TYR A 37 0.64 6.52 8.09
CA TYR A 37 2.04 6.94 8.17
C TYR A 37 2.76 6.47 9.44
N MET A 38 2.02 6.26 10.55
CA MET A 38 2.59 5.59 11.72
C MET A 38 2.92 4.13 11.43
N VAL A 39 2.07 3.41 10.68
CA VAL A 39 2.34 2.03 10.24
C VAL A 39 3.53 1.98 9.28
N VAL A 40 3.60 2.89 8.31
CA VAL A 40 4.74 3.01 7.37
C VAL A 40 6.05 3.32 8.10
N GLY A 41 5.99 4.11 9.19
CA GLY A 41 7.17 4.58 9.92
C GLY A 41 7.67 5.96 9.48
N LEU A 42 6.84 6.72 8.76
CA LEU A 42 7.07 8.13 8.42
C LEU A 42 6.77 9.06 9.59
N ILE A 43 5.81 8.67 10.43
CA ILE A 43 5.44 9.40 11.66
C ILE A 43 5.62 8.46 12.84
N ARG A 44 6.22 8.95 13.92
CA ARG A 44 6.33 8.19 15.16
C ARG A 44 5.01 8.25 15.94
N ALA A 45 4.51 7.09 16.37
CA ALA A 45 3.42 7.01 17.32
C ALA A 45 3.87 7.53 18.69
N ASP A 46 2.98 8.22 19.40
CA ASP A 46 3.27 8.70 20.76
C ASP A 46 3.07 7.58 21.79
N ALA A 47 2.12 6.66 21.52
CA ALA A 47 1.84 5.48 22.32
C ALA A 47 1.28 4.36 21.43
N GLY A 48 1.15 3.16 22.00
CA GLY A 48 0.67 1.97 21.31
C GLY A 48 1.79 1.15 20.68
N THR A 49 1.39 0.08 20.01
CA THR A 49 2.32 -0.91 19.45
C THR A 49 1.96 -1.18 17.98
N ILE A 50 2.97 -1.27 17.14
CA ILE A 50 2.85 -1.71 15.76
C ILE A 50 3.69 -2.97 15.61
N LEU A 51 3.09 -4.03 15.08
CA LEU A 51 3.72 -5.34 14.92
C LEU A 51 3.74 -5.72 13.44
N ILE A 52 4.83 -6.35 13.00
CA ILE A 52 4.92 -7.09 11.74
C ILE A 52 5.26 -8.53 12.11
N ASP A 53 4.34 -9.47 11.84
CA ASP A 53 4.49 -10.88 12.21
C ASP A 53 4.89 -11.09 13.68
N GLY A 54 4.23 -10.38 14.58
CA GLY A 54 4.49 -10.43 16.01
C GLY A 54 5.73 -9.65 16.48
N GLN A 55 6.55 -9.12 15.57
CA GLN A 55 7.72 -8.33 15.93
C GLN A 55 7.37 -6.84 16.10
N PRO A 56 7.73 -6.20 17.22
CA PRO A 56 7.45 -4.79 17.45
C PRO A 56 8.31 -3.89 16.55
N VAL A 57 7.65 -3.01 15.79
CA VAL A 57 8.31 -2.12 14.81
C VAL A 57 8.04 -0.64 15.07
N HIS A 58 7.25 -0.28 16.07
CA HIS A 58 6.84 1.12 16.34
C HIS A 58 8.02 2.09 16.55
N GLY A 59 9.17 1.62 17.01
CA GLY A 59 10.40 2.40 17.14
C GLY A 59 11.33 2.34 15.93
N LEU A 60 11.01 1.53 14.91
CA LEU A 60 11.88 1.32 13.76
C LEU A 60 11.59 2.34 12.64
N PRO A 61 12.62 2.89 11.97
CA PRO A 61 12.46 3.71 10.80
C PRO A 61 12.02 2.89 9.60
N ILE A 62 11.44 3.56 8.58
CA ILE A 62 10.86 2.93 7.38
C ILE A 62 11.79 1.90 6.71
N HIS A 63 13.08 2.19 6.55
CA HIS A 63 14.02 1.28 5.89
C HIS A 63 14.25 -0.04 6.66
N ARG A 64 14.10 -0.02 7.99
CA ARG A 64 14.14 -1.23 8.81
C ARG A 64 12.84 -2.03 8.73
N ARG A 65 11.70 -1.34 8.68
CA ARG A 65 10.39 -1.99 8.45
C ARG A 65 10.33 -2.63 7.06
N SER A 66 10.93 -1.99 6.06
CA SER A 66 11.06 -2.56 4.71
C SER A 66 11.81 -3.89 4.71
N ARG A 67 12.91 -4.00 5.45
CA ARG A 67 13.67 -5.26 5.61
C ARG A 67 12.88 -6.36 6.35
N LEU A 68 11.86 -5.99 7.10
CA LEU A 68 10.92 -6.92 7.74
C LEU A 68 9.72 -7.25 6.86
N GLY A 69 9.73 -6.82 5.60
CA GLY A 69 8.72 -7.17 4.62
C GLY A 69 7.59 -6.15 4.47
N LEU A 70 7.73 -4.90 4.95
CA LEU A 70 6.76 -3.85 4.73
C LEU A 70 7.18 -2.96 3.56
N SER A 71 6.39 -2.91 2.50
CA SER A 71 6.59 -1.99 1.39
C SER A 71 5.54 -0.88 1.39
N TYR A 72 5.90 0.28 0.87
CA TYR A 72 5.04 1.45 0.80
C TYR A 72 5.05 2.06 -0.61
N LEU A 73 3.86 2.24 -1.18
CA LEU A 73 3.67 2.95 -2.42
C LEU A 73 2.90 4.25 -2.14
N PRO A 74 3.56 5.40 -2.26
CA PRO A 74 2.93 6.70 -2.07
C PRO A 74 1.92 7.01 -3.17
N GLN A 75 1.07 8.02 -2.91
CA GLN A 75 0.16 8.59 -3.88
C GLN A 75 0.94 9.25 -5.05
N GLU A 76 1.98 10.02 -4.72
CA GLU A 76 2.83 10.64 -5.73
C GLU A 76 3.76 9.62 -6.40
N ALA A 77 4.03 9.85 -7.68
CA ALA A 77 4.92 9.01 -8.46
C ALA A 77 6.32 8.93 -7.83
N SER A 78 6.73 7.70 -7.46
CA SER A 78 8.02 7.41 -6.79
C SER A 78 9.08 6.89 -7.74
N ILE A 79 8.79 6.82 -9.05
CA ILE A 79 9.71 6.30 -10.08
C ILE A 79 10.99 7.13 -10.20
N PHE A 80 12.13 6.50 -10.39
CA PHE A 80 13.39 7.18 -10.67
C PHE A 80 13.39 7.73 -12.09
N ARG A 81 13.09 9.02 -12.24
CA ARG A 81 12.81 9.69 -13.52
C ARG A 81 13.95 9.63 -14.55
N LYS A 82 15.21 9.50 -14.10
CA LYS A 82 16.41 9.45 -14.96
C LYS A 82 16.78 8.03 -15.41
N LEU A 83 16.08 7.02 -14.91
CA LEU A 83 16.34 5.62 -15.19
C LEU A 83 15.32 5.05 -16.16
N THR A 84 15.69 3.98 -16.88
CA THR A 84 14.77 3.16 -17.66
C THR A 84 13.90 2.30 -16.73
N VAL A 85 12.94 1.58 -17.30
CA VAL A 85 12.12 0.61 -16.58
C VAL A 85 13.00 -0.47 -15.93
N GLU A 86 13.91 -1.06 -16.71
CA GLU A 86 14.84 -2.07 -16.22
C GLU A 86 15.68 -1.54 -15.07
N GLU A 87 16.33 -0.40 -15.27
CA GLU A 87 17.19 0.22 -14.26
C GLU A 87 16.44 0.58 -12.97
N ASN A 88 15.18 0.99 -13.07
CA ASN A 88 14.33 1.26 -11.91
C ASN A 88 14.15 0.03 -11.03
N VAL A 89 13.88 -1.13 -11.60
CA VAL A 89 13.66 -2.38 -10.86
C VAL A 89 15.00 -2.96 -10.41
N ARG A 90 16.00 -2.96 -11.29
CA ARG A 90 17.37 -3.46 -11.01
C ARG A 90 17.99 -2.74 -9.83
N ALA A 91 17.88 -1.42 -9.75
CA ALA A 91 18.44 -0.62 -8.64
C ALA A 91 17.94 -1.09 -7.26
N VAL A 92 16.68 -1.55 -7.19
CA VAL A 92 16.13 -2.08 -5.93
C VAL A 92 16.60 -3.52 -5.68
N LEU A 93 16.67 -4.36 -6.72
CA LEU A 93 17.17 -5.74 -6.61
C LEU A 93 18.62 -5.81 -6.15
N GLU A 94 19.47 -4.90 -6.63
CA GLU A 94 20.89 -4.82 -6.25
C GLU A 94 21.09 -4.45 -4.78
N LEU A 95 20.12 -3.80 -4.16
CA LEU A 95 20.14 -3.48 -2.72
C LEU A 95 19.69 -4.66 -1.84
N GLN A 96 19.11 -5.72 -2.43
CA GLN A 96 18.68 -6.87 -1.67
C GLN A 96 19.87 -7.78 -1.32
N LEU A 97 19.84 -8.33 -0.13
CA LEU A 97 20.86 -9.26 0.35
C LEU A 97 20.38 -10.71 0.21
N ASP A 98 21.32 -11.63 0.03
CA ASP A 98 21.03 -13.06 0.12
C ASP A 98 20.77 -13.49 1.58
N GLU A 99 20.37 -14.74 1.80
CA GLU A 99 20.09 -15.30 3.14
C GLU A 99 21.31 -15.24 4.09
N ARG A 100 22.50 -15.05 3.54
CA ARG A 100 23.75 -14.91 4.30
C ARG A 100 24.15 -13.44 4.51
N GLY A 101 23.27 -12.48 4.15
CA GLY A 101 23.52 -11.05 4.27
C GLY A 101 24.54 -10.48 3.27
N ARG A 102 24.78 -11.16 2.13
CA ARG A 102 25.70 -10.72 1.08
C ARG A 102 24.92 -10.20 -0.13
N ALA A 103 25.56 -9.38 -0.96
CA ALA A 103 24.99 -8.93 -2.22
C ALA A 103 24.60 -10.13 -3.10
N GLN A 104 23.45 -10.05 -3.75
CA GLN A 104 22.97 -11.09 -4.66
C GLN A 104 23.87 -11.20 -5.90
N LYS A 105 23.99 -12.42 -6.44
CA LYS A 105 24.72 -12.65 -7.67
C LYS A 105 23.97 -12.07 -8.87
N LYS A 106 24.71 -11.54 -9.86
CA LYS A 106 24.13 -10.94 -11.08
C LYS A 106 23.05 -11.82 -11.73
N GLY A 107 23.33 -13.11 -11.93
CA GLY A 107 22.37 -14.02 -12.56
C GLY A 107 21.07 -14.21 -11.79
N VAL A 108 21.10 -14.08 -10.44
CA VAL A 108 19.88 -14.10 -9.61
C VAL A 108 19.09 -12.81 -9.81
N ILE A 109 19.77 -11.67 -9.83
CA ILE A 109 19.16 -10.36 -10.10
C ILE A 109 18.50 -10.35 -11.49
N ASP A 110 19.22 -10.81 -12.54
CA ASP A 110 18.71 -10.84 -13.90
C ASP A 110 17.48 -11.74 -14.04
N ALA A 111 17.47 -12.90 -13.38
CA ALA A 111 16.30 -13.80 -13.37
C ALA A 111 15.09 -13.18 -12.63
N GLN A 112 15.31 -12.55 -11.49
CA GLN A 112 14.25 -11.87 -10.73
C GLN A 112 13.69 -10.67 -11.51
N LEU A 113 14.56 -9.89 -12.15
CA LEU A 113 14.19 -8.76 -12.99
C LEU A 113 13.29 -9.22 -14.14
N ALA A 114 13.74 -10.19 -14.94
CA ALA A 114 12.96 -10.73 -16.06
C ALA A 114 11.58 -11.22 -15.60
N ARG A 115 11.52 -11.93 -14.48
CA ARG A 115 10.27 -12.41 -13.89
C ARG A 115 9.34 -11.25 -13.52
N LEU A 116 9.82 -10.24 -12.81
CA LEU A 116 8.99 -9.09 -12.39
C LEU A 116 8.46 -8.30 -13.58
N LEU A 117 9.30 -8.07 -14.59
CA LEU A 117 8.88 -7.38 -15.81
C LEU A 117 7.78 -8.16 -16.55
N HIS A 118 7.92 -9.48 -16.65
CA HIS A 118 6.93 -10.37 -17.27
C HIS A 118 5.61 -10.40 -16.49
N GLU A 119 5.67 -10.65 -15.18
CA GLU A 119 4.50 -10.76 -14.30
C GLU A 119 3.64 -9.47 -14.32
N LEU A 120 4.25 -8.30 -14.53
CA LEU A 120 3.55 -7.02 -14.61
C LEU A 120 3.32 -6.54 -16.04
N GLY A 121 3.67 -7.33 -17.06
CA GLY A 121 3.43 -7.04 -18.48
C GLY A 121 4.16 -5.79 -18.97
N ILE A 122 5.36 -5.55 -18.47
CA ILE A 122 6.20 -4.39 -18.83
C ILE A 122 7.54 -4.79 -19.46
N GLU A 123 7.73 -6.05 -19.84
CA GLU A 123 8.97 -6.51 -20.48
C GLU A 123 9.30 -5.78 -21.78
N LYS A 124 8.29 -5.41 -22.57
CA LYS A 124 8.49 -4.66 -23.83
C LYS A 124 8.92 -3.21 -23.62
N LEU A 125 8.81 -2.73 -22.38
CA LEU A 125 9.15 -1.38 -21.98
C LEU A 125 10.51 -1.29 -21.27
N HIS A 126 11.28 -2.37 -21.20
CA HIS A 126 12.48 -2.45 -20.35
C HIS A 126 13.47 -1.29 -20.61
N ASP A 127 13.69 -0.90 -21.85
CA ASP A 127 14.58 0.21 -22.23
C ASP A 127 13.89 1.59 -22.25
N SER A 128 12.56 1.64 -21.99
CA SER A 128 11.82 2.90 -22.01
C SER A 128 12.23 3.80 -20.84
N PRO A 129 12.55 5.07 -21.10
CA PRO A 129 12.84 6.02 -20.03
C PRO A 129 11.56 6.32 -19.22
N ALA A 130 11.69 6.44 -17.90
CA ALA A 130 10.57 6.62 -17.00
C ALA A 130 9.59 7.78 -17.36
N PRO A 131 10.05 8.94 -17.90
CA PRO A 131 9.16 10.02 -18.33
C PRO A 131 8.26 9.70 -19.53
N ALA A 132 8.62 8.69 -20.34
CA ALA A 132 7.84 8.29 -21.53
C ALA A 132 6.65 7.37 -21.18
N LEU A 133 6.57 6.88 -19.95
CA LEU A 133 5.54 5.94 -19.51
C LEU A 133 4.20 6.63 -19.27
N SER A 134 3.11 5.98 -19.66
CA SER A 134 1.76 6.31 -19.23
C SER A 134 1.61 6.15 -17.70
N GLY A 135 0.54 6.68 -17.13
CA GLY A 135 0.26 6.56 -15.69
C GLY A 135 0.18 5.10 -15.22
N GLY A 136 -0.52 4.26 -15.97
CA GLY A 136 -0.66 2.83 -15.65
C GLY A 136 0.66 2.06 -15.79
N GLU A 137 1.44 2.31 -16.84
CA GLU A 137 2.78 1.70 -17.01
C GLU A 137 3.73 2.11 -15.88
N ARG A 138 3.73 3.39 -15.53
CA ARG A 138 4.52 3.91 -14.40
C ARG A 138 4.14 3.22 -13.10
N ARG A 139 2.85 3.06 -12.83
CA ARG A 139 2.38 2.39 -11.61
C ARG A 139 2.83 0.92 -11.58
N ARG A 140 2.81 0.21 -12.70
CA ARG A 140 3.34 -1.16 -12.79
C ARG A 140 4.83 -1.23 -12.47
N VAL A 141 5.64 -0.27 -12.94
CA VAL A 141 7.07 -0.20 -12.60
C VAL A 141 7.28 0.05 -11.10
N GLU A 142 6.50 0.95 -10.50
CA GLU A 142 6.57 1.21 -9.05
C GLU A 142 6.24 -0.03 -8.23
N ILE A 143 5.26 -0.81 -8.67
CA ILE A 143 4.89 -2.08 -8.04
C ILE A 143 5.97 -3.13 -8.26
N ALA A 144 6.58 -3.21 -9.45
CA ALA A 144 7.74 -4.08 -9.69
C ALA A 144 8.88 -3.79 -8.71
N ARG A 145 9.16 -2.50 -8.48
CA ARG A 145 10.14 -2.07 -7.47
C ARG A 145 9.76 -2.48 -6.05
N ALA A 146 8.49 -2.32 -5.70
CA ALA A 146 8.00 -2.76 -4.40
C ALA A 146 8.15 -4.28 -4.24
N LEU A 147 7.79 -5.07 -5.24
CA LEU A 147 7.92 -6.53 -5.26
C LEU A 147 9.38 -7.01 -5.26
N ALA A 148 10.30 -6.21 -5.78
CA ALA A 148 11.73 -6.50 -5.73
C ALA A 148 12.28 -6.61 -4.29
N THR A 149 11.62 -5.98 -3.31
CA THR A 149 11.95 -6.13 -1.89
C THR A 149 11.37 -7.39 -1.24
N GLN A 150 10.63 -8.22 -1.98
CA GLN A 150 9.93 -9.42 -1.51
C GLN A 150 9.02 -9.13 -0.28
N PRO A 151 8.09 -8.19 -0.40
CA PRO A 151 7.30 -7.75 0.73
C PRO A 151 6.31 -8.81 1.17
N ARG A 152 6.01 -8.83 2.47
CA ARG A 152 4.91 -9.59 3.09
C ARG A 152 3.64 -8.75 3.15
N PHE A 153 3.82 -7.43 3.27
CA PHE A 153 2.73 -6.44 3.30
C PHE A 153 3.07 -5.24 2.41
N ILE A 154 2.09 -4.74 1.69
CA ILE A 154 2.20 -3.53 0.89
C ILE A 154 1.14 -2.53 1.36
N LEU A 155 1.57 -1.30 1.61
CA LEU A 155 0.70 -0.18 1.94
C LEU A 155 0.55 0.70 0.70
N LEU A 156 -0.70 0.91 0.26
CA LEU A 156 -1.06 1.73 -0.91
C LEU A 156 -1.75 3.00 -0.43
N ASP A 157 -1.13 4.14 -0.69
CA ASP A 157 -1.64 5.46 -0.33
C ASP A 157 -2.39 6.05 -1.53
N GLU A 158 -3.70 6.17 -1.40
CA GLU A 158 -4.62 6.72 -2.40
C GLU A 158 -4.39 6.19 -3.83
N PRO A 159 -4.40 4.86 -4.05
CA PRO A 159 -4.07 4.28 -5.35
C PRO A 159 -5.05 4.64 -6.47
N PHE A 160 -6.27 5.07 -6.15
CA PHE A 160 -7.31 5.44 -7.10
C PHE A 160 -7.48 6.95 -7.28
N ALA A 161 -6.66 7.77 -6.61
CA ALA A 161 -6.79 9.21 -6.66
C ALA A 161 -6.37 9.77 -8.04
N GLY A 162 -7.27 10.53 -8.67
CA GLY A 162 -6.96 11.28 -9.88
C GLY A 162 -6.68 10.44 -11.12
N ILE A 163 -7.13 9.19 -11.16
CA ILE A 163 -6.95 8.29 -12.31
C ILE A 163 -8.28 8.04 -13.04
N ASP A 164 -8.18 7.69 -14.31
CA ASP A 164 -9.33 7.34 -15.14
C ASP A 164 -9.89 5.92 -14.84
N PRO A 165 -11.13 5.61 -15.24
CA PRO A 165 -11.77 4.32 -14.94
C PRO A 165 -11.01 3.10 -15.49
N ILE A 166 -10.27 3.24 -16.59
CA ILE A 166 -9.49 2.13 -17.17
C ILE A 166 -8.30 1.83 -16.25
N ALA A 167 -7.62 2.89 -15.79
CA ALA A 167 -6.51 2.77 -14.85
C ALA A 167 -6.96 2.19 -13.49
N VAL A 168 -8.18 2.50 -13.03
CA VAL A 168 -8.77 1.87 -11.83
C VAL A 168 -8.81 0.35 -11.98
N ILE A 169 -9.34 -0.17 -13.10
CA ILE A 169 -9.42 -1.61 -13.38
C ILE A 169 -8.02 -2.26 -13.38
N GLU A 170 -7.03 -1.57 -13.95
CA GLU A 170 -5.64 -2.07 -13.95
C GLU A 170 -5.08 -2.18 -12.53
N ILE A 171 -5.29 -1.17 -11.69
CA ILE A 171 -4.83 -1.18 -10.29
C ILE A 171 -5.56 -2.27 -9.50
N GLN A 172 -6.86 -2.44 -9.69
CA GLN A 172 -7.63 -3.51 -9.06
C GLN A 172 -7.09 -4.90 -9.43
N ARG A 173 -6.73 -5.12 -10.70
CA ARG A 173 -6.07 -6.37 -11.14
C ARG A 173 -4.73 -6.60 -10.45
N ILE A 174 -3.93 -5.54 -10.31
CA ILE A 174 -2.64 -5.62 -9.62
C ILE A 174 -2.83 -5.95 -8.13
N ILE A 175 -3.81 -5.34 -7.46
CA ILE A 175 -4.11 -5.66 -6.07
C ILE A 175 -4.56 -7.11 -5.93
N GLY A 176 -5.41 -7.59 -6.85
CA GLY A 176 -5.79 -9.01 -6.93
C GLY A 176 -4.58 -9.95 -7.11
N TYR A 177 -3.63 -9.56 -7.94
CA TYR A 177 -2.38 -10.29 -8.13
C TYR A 177 -1.52 -10.32 -6.84
N LEU A 178 -1.39 -9.19 -6.13
CA LEU A 178 -0.68 -9.15 -4.84
C LEU A 178 -1.31 -10.09 -3.80
N ARG A 179 -2.65 -10.06 -3.72
CA ARG A 179 -3.43 -10.95 -2.86
C ARG A 179 -3.17 -12.44 -3.17
N GLN A 180 -3.20 -12.82 -4.46
CA GLN A 180 -2.93 -14.21 -4.89
C GLN A 180 -1.52 -14.68 -4.54
N ARG A 181 -0.56 -13.76 -4.43
CA ARG A 181 0.80 -14.03 -3.96
C ARG A 181 0.92 -14.15 -2.45
N GLY A 182 -0.17 -14.05 -1.71
CA GLY A 182 -0.17 -14.09 -0.25
C GLY A 182 0.32 -12.80 0.41
N ILE A 183 0.42 -11.70 -0.34
CA ILE A 183 0.85 -10.40 0.17
C ILE A 183 -0.36 -9.70 0.80
N GLY A 184 -0.26 -9.30 2.06
CA GLY A 184 -1.27 -8.47 2.73
C GLY A 184 -1.23 -7.04 2.20
N VAL A 185 -2.39 -6.45 1.92
CA VAL A 185 -2.48 -5.10 1.35
C VAL A 185 -3.32 -4.20 2.25
N LEU A 186 -2.77 -3.06 2.67
CA LEU A 186 -3.52 -1.99 3.33
C LEU A 186 -3.68 -0.82 2.37
N ILE A 187 -4.93 -0.39 2.16
CA ILE A 187 -5.26 0.70 1.24
C ILE A 187 -5.92 1.83 2.01
N THR A 188 -5.49 3.06 1.79
CA THR A 188 -6.27 4.25 2.13
C THR A 188 -6.62 5.01 0.85
N ASP A 189 -7.89 5.41 0.71
CA ASP A 189 -8.35 6.15 -0.48
C ASP A 189 -9.60 6.97 -0.14
N HIS A 190 -9.87 7.96 -0.99
CA HIS A 190 -11.11 8.73 -0.98
C HIS A 190 -12.20 8.10 -1.86
N ASN A 191 -11.83 7.27 -2.82
CA ASN A 191 -12.74 6.53 -3.69
C ASN A 191 -13.28 5.28 -2.97
N VAL A 192 -14.29 5.51 -2.11
CA VAL A 192 -14.85 4.49 -1.23
C VAL A 192 -15.36 3.27 -1.99
N ARG A 193 -16.10 3.51 -3.10
CA ARG A 193 -16.70 2.45 -3.91
C ARG A 193 -15.63 1.52 -4.49
N GLU A 194 -14.60 2.12 -5.11
CA GLU A 194 -13.51 1.37 -5.73
C GLU A 194 -12.71 0.58 -4.69
N THR A 195 -12.49 1.19 -3.53
CA THR A 195 -11.75 0.55 -2.44
C THR A 195 -12.56 -0.60 -1.82
N LEU A 196 -13.82 -0.37 -1.46
CA LEU A 196 -14.67 -1.43 -0.89
C LEU A 196 -14.90 -2.57 -1.89
N GLY A 197 -14.94 -2.27 -3.20
CA GLY A 197 -15.11 -3.27 -4.26
C GLY A 197 -14.01 -4.32 -4.35
N ILE A 198 -12.83 -4.06 -3.78
CA ILE A 198 -11.67 -4.97 -3.82
C ILE A 198 -11.20 -5.45 -2.45
N CYS A 199 -11.70 -4.85 -1.37
CA CYS A 199 -11.31 -5.21 -0.01
C CYS A 199 -12.04 -6.46 0.46
N ASP A 200 -11.33 -7.30 1.22
CA ASP A 200 -11.94 -8.38 2.01
C ASP A 200 -12.60 -7.82 3.27
N ARG A 201 -12.00 -6.77 3.84
CA ARG A 201 -12.43 -6.10 5.06
C ARG A 201 -12.05 -4.62 5.04
N ALA A 202 -12.78 -3.79 5.76
CA ALA A 202 -12.43 -2.38 5.91
C ALA A 202 -12.61 -1.90 7.36
N TYR A 203 -11.81 -0.90 7.71
CA TYR A 203 -11.92 -0.11 8.93
C TYR A 203 -12.37 1.30 8.55
N ILE A 204 -13.40 1.78 9.23
CA ILE A 204 -13.84 3.17 9.13
C ILE A 204 -13.32 3.93 10.33
N ILE A 205 -12.45 4.90 10.10
CA ILE A 205 -11.96 5.80 11.14
C ILE A 205 -12.80 7.07 11.15
N SER A 206 -13.24 7.47 12.34
CA SER A 206 -13.90 8.75 12.60
C SER A 206 -13.36 9.32 13.91
N ASP A 207 -13.05 10.60 13.91
CA ASP A 207 -12.52 11.33 15.09
C ASP A 207 -11.38 10.63 15.83
N GLY A 208 -10.45 10.03 15.08
CA GLY A 208 -9.26 9.36 15.61
C GLY A 208 -9.50 8.00 16.24
N GLN A 209 -10.65 7.37 16.01
CA GLN A 209 -11.03 6.05 16.52
C GLN A 209 -11.62 5.18 15.41
N VAL A 210 -11.63 3.87 15.60
CA VAL A 210 -12.33 2.94 14.70
C VAL A 210 -13.83 3.04 15.01
N LEU A 211 -14.61 3.53 14.05
CA LEU A 211 -16.06 3.63 14.13
C LEU A 211 -16.72 2.29 13.78
N ALA A 212 -16.21 1.61 12.77
CA ALA A 212 -16.70 0.33 12.32
C ALA A 212 -15.58 -0.51 11.67
N GLU A 213 -15.72 -1.82 11.77
CA GLU A 213 -14.88 -2.83 11.12
C GLU A 213 -15.79 -3.91 10.56
N GLY A 214 -15.49 -4.41 9.37
CA GLY A 214 -16.24 -5.53 8.79
C GLY A 214 -16.00 -5.71 7.29
N THR A 215 -16.76 -6.64 6.71
CA THR A 215 -16.79 -6.83 5.25
C THR A 215 -17.37 -5.58 4.56
N PRO A 216 -17.12 -5.38 3.26
CA PRO A 216 -17.70 -4.25 2.52
C PRO A 216 -19.22 -4.11 2.73
N GLN A 217 -19.95 -5.22 2.71
CA GLN A 217 -21.41 -5.20 2.92
C GLN A 217 -21.77 -4.72 4.34
N GLN A 218 -21.08 -5.22 5.36
CA GLN A 218 -21.32 -4.79 6.75
C GLN A 218 -21.04 -3.29 6.94
N ILE A 219 -20.00 -2.77 6.29
CA ILE A 219 -19.66 -1.34 6.31
C ILE A 219 -20.75 -0.50 5.64
N VAL A 220 -21.25 -0.93 4.47
CA VAL A 220 -22.30 -0.22 3.74
C VAL A 220 -23.64 -0.23 4.49
N ASP A 221 -23.95 -1.30 5.20
CA ASP A 221 -25.20 -1.44 5.97
C ASP A 221 -25.13 -0.78 7.35
N HIS A 222 -23.94 -0.38 7.81
CA HIS A 222 -23.75 0.20 9.13
C HIS A 222 -24.37 1.62 9.22
N ALA A 223 -25.40 1.76 10.03
CA ALA A 223 -26.20 2.99 10.12
C ALA A 223 -25.37 4.25 10.43
N GLU A 224 -24.44 4.14 11.39
CA GLU A 224 -23.62 5.29 11.79
C GLU A 224 -22.57 5.64 10.71
N VAL A 225 -22.00 4.65 10.01
CA VAL A 225 -21.09 4.88 8.87
C VAL A 225 -21.81 5.59 7.74
N ARG A 226 -23.04 5.19 7.43
CA ARG A 226 -23.89 5.88 6.44
C ARG A 226 -24.12 7.35 6.82
N LYS A 227 -24.48 7.60 8.08
CA LYS A 227 -24.76 8.94 8.59
C LYS A 227 -23.53 9.86 8.55
N VAL A 228 -22.34 9.35 8.93
CA VAL A 228 -21.13 10.16 9.15
C VAL A 228 -20.24 10.25 7.91
N TYR A 229 -20.29 9.24 7.02
CA TYR A 229 -19.31 9.12 5.95
C TYR A 229 -19.88 8.83 4.57
N LEU A 230 -20.71 7.78 4.42
CA LEU A 230 -21.14 7.32 3.09
C LEU A 230 -22.30 8.15 2.52
N GLY A 231 -23.18 8.68 3.38
CA GLY A 231 -24.46 9.26 2.98
C GLY A 231 -25.57 8.18 2.83
N GLU A 232 -26.82 8.61 3.00
CA GLU A 232 -27.98 7.70 3.02
C GLU A 232 -28.23 6.97 1.69
N HIS A 233 -27.84 7.58 0.57
CA HIS A 233 -28.08 7.05 -0.78
C HIS A 233 -26.87 6.29 -1.36
N PHE A 234 -25.81 6.04 -0.59
CA PHE A 234 -24.65 5.30 -1.07
C PHE A 234 -25.04 3.86 -1.44
N ARG A 235 -24.60 3.43 -2.63
CA ARG A 235 -24.72 2.05 -3.16
C ARG A 235 -23.38 1.61 -3.73
N MET A 236 -23.04 0.34 -3.53
CA MET A 236 -21.87 -0.33 -4.15
C MET A 236 -22.05 -0.42 -5.67
#